data_efae345fe4c519ec75d8b9deb388c21d
#
_entry.id   efae345fe4c519ec75d8b9deb388c21d
#
_cell.length_a   1.000
_cell.length_b   1.000
_cell.length_c   1.000
_cell.angle_alpha   90.00
_cell.angle_beta   90.00
_cell.angle_gamma   90.00
#
_symmetry.space_group_name_H-M   'P 1'
#
loop_
_entity.id
_entity.type
_entity.pdbx_description
1 polymer ?
#
loop_
_entity_poly.entity_id
_entity_poly.type
_entity_poly.pdbx_seq_one_letter_code
_entity_poly.pdbx_strand_id
1 'polypeptide(L)'
;MIRELMTVQNKPVELLLTSAAVKKGAPIDVDSEDQTVKHTADGLGTKLCDINATYEGLNAIVEPTDDAFENAAAGVRVRVIQTLPGEMYATSELDTDTLQAGDKLQAKGGKFVKATAGQYAYEYRGIYSDPTGIKMGKIVRVEIATAG
;
A
#
# COMPACT_ATOMS: atom_id res chain seq x y z
N MET A 1 2.62 -0.66 -7.31
CA MET A 1 3.69 0.36 -7.17
C MET A 1 3.33 1.33 -6.05
N ILE A 2 4.32 1.79 -5.34
CA ILE A 2 4.14 2.77 -4.26
C ILE A 2 5.25 3.82 -4.31
N ARG A 3 4.91 5.08 -3.97
CA ARG A 3 5.87 6.17 -3.76
C ARG A 3 5.56 6.84 -2.42
N GLU A 4 6.58 7.08 -1.64
CA GLU A 4 6.49 7.87 -0.42
C GLU A 4 6.66 9.35 -0.80
N LEU A 5 5.60 10.14 -0.65
CA LEU A 5 5.59 11.55 -1.05
C LEU A 5 5.90 12.48 0.14
N MET A 6 5.34 12.19 1.31
CA MET A 6 5.58 12.93 2.54
C MET A 6 5.49 11.95 3.70
N THR A 7 6.60 11.63 4.31
CA THR A 7 6.67 10.62 5.36
C THR A 7 7.52 11.10 6.53
N VAL A 8 7.23 10.56 7.71
CA VAL A 8 8.06 10.77 8.90
C VAL A 8 9.37 10.02 8.73
N GLN A 9 10.48 10.69 9.02
CA GLN A 9 11.80 10.07 8.95
C GLN A 9 12.04 9.12 10.13
N ASN A 10 12.92 8.13 9.93
CA ASN A 10 13.37 7.20 10.96
C ASN A 10 12.29 6.30 11.55
N LYS A 11 11.24 5.98 10.77
CA LYS A 11 10.31 4.93 11.17
C LYS A 11 11.00 3.57 11.12
N PRO A 12 10.70 2.67 12.08
CA PRO A 12 11.21 1.31 12.02
C PRO A 12 10.80 0.61 10.72
N VAL A 13 11.74 -0.13 10.14
CA VAL A 13 11.46 -0.98 8.99
C VAL A 13 11.17 -2.38 9.49
N GLU A 14 10.04 -2.93 9.11
CA GLU A 14 9.64 -4.29 9.44
C GLU A 14 9.60 -5.12 8.17
N LEU A 15 10.29 -6.26 8.18
CA LEU A 15 10.33 -7.21 7.07
C LEU A 15 9.63 -8.48 7.50
N LEU A 16 8.52 -8.80 6.87
CA LEU A 16 7.70 -9.97 7.23
C LEU A 16 7.44 -10.84 5.99
N LEU A 17 7.27 -12.15 6.23
CA LEU A 17 6.91 -13.09 5.18
C LEU A 17 5.44 -12.96 4.81
N THR A 18 5.14 -13.13 3.54
CA THR A 18 3.77 -13.16 3.05
C THR A 18 3.15 -14.54 3.28
N SER A 19 1.88 -14.58 3.71
CA SER A 19 1.10 -15.82 3.78
C SER A 19 0.32 -16.11 2.50
N ALA A 20 0.17 -15.11 1.64
CA ALA A 20 -0.49 -15.19 0.34
C ALA A 20 0.16 -14.18 -0.60
N ALA A 21 -0.17 -14.23 -1.88
CA ALA A 21 0.35 -13.27 -2.84
C ALA A 21 -0.10 -11.84 -2.49
N VAL A 22 0.82 -10.88 -2.54
CA VAL A 22 0.54 -9.46 -2.29
C VAL A 22 1.15 -8.60 -3.38
N LYS A 23 0.59 -7.41 -3.56
CA LYS A 23 1.08 -6.41 -4.52
C LYS A 23 1.76 -5.26 -3.82
N LYS A 24 2.78 -4.72 -4.46
CA LYS A 24 3.46 -3.51 -4.00
C LYS A 24 2.47 -2.33 -3.99
N GLY A 25 2.39 -1.65 -2.87
CA GLY A 25 1.46 -0.53 -2.69
C GLY A 25 0.08 -0.91 -2.16
N ALA A 26 -0.18 -2.21 -1.97
CA ALA A 26 -1.45 -2.67 -1.44
C ALA A 26 -1.56 -2.46 0.08
N PRO A 27 -2.77 -2.19 0.59
CA PRO A 27 -3.03 -2.27 2.02
C PRO A 27 -2.96 -3.72 2.48
N ILE A 28 -2.25 -3.95 3.59
CA ILE A 28 -1.99 -5.28 4.13
C ILE A 28 -2.31 -5.34 5.63
N ASP A 29 -2.66 -6.54 6.08
CA ASP A 29 -2.81 -6.87 7.49
C ASP A 29 -1.66 -7.78 7.93
N VAL A 30 -1.22 -7.59 9.17
CA VAL A 30 -0.22 -8.44 9.80
C VAL A 30 -0.91 -9.40 10.75
N ASP A 31 -0.64 -10.70 10.56
CA ASP A 31 -1.02 -11.71 11.53
C ASP A 31 0.03 -11.71 12.66
N SER A 32 -0.39 -11.36 13.86
CA SER A 32 0.51 -11.22 15.01
C SER A 32 1.01 -12.57 15.57
N GLU A 33 0.28 -13.65 15.36
CA GLU A 33 0.73 -14.98 15.79
C GLU A 33 1.83 -15.52 14.88
N ASP A 34 1.58 -15.54 13.58
CA ASP A 34 2.48 -16.11 12.60
C ASP A 34 3.54 -15.12 12.09
N GLN A 35 3.39 -13.83 12.39
CA GLN A 35 4.25 -12.77 11.87
C GLN A 35 4.29 -12.78 10.33
N THR A 36 3.12 -12.94 9.73
CA THR A 36 2.94 -12.94 8.26
C THR A 36 2.01 -11.84 7.83
N VAL A 37 2.07 -11.50 6.54
CA VAL A 37 1.24 -10.46 5.95
C VAL A 37 0.41 -11.01 4.79
N LYS A 38 -0.76 -10.42 4.61
CA LYS A 38 -1.65 -10.66 3.48
C LYS A 38 -2.41 -9.38 3.14
N HIS A 39 -3.06 -9.35 1.98
CA HIS A 39 -3.93 -8.22 1.63
C HIS A 39 -5.00 -8.00 2.70
N THR A 40 -5.29 -6.74 3.01
CA THR A 40 -6.44 -6.39 3.83
C THR A 40 -7.71 -6.80 3.09
N ALA A 41 -8.48 -7.71 3.65
CA ALA A 41 -9.74 -8.15 3.05
C ALA A 41 -10.80 -7.06 3.15
N ASP A 42 -10.92 -6.47 4.34
CA ASP A 42 -11.87 -5.39 4.65
C ASP A 42 -11.41 -4.68 5.91
N GLY A 43 -11.16 -3.39 5.84
CA GLY A 43 -10.71 -2.63 7.01
C GLY A 43 -10.06 -1.29 6.67
N LEU A 44 -9.23 -0.81 7.59
CA LEU A 44 -8.60 0.52 7.48
C LEU A 44 -7.39 0.54 6.55
N GLY A 45 -6.65 -0.56 6.48
CA GLY A 45 -5.45 -0.64 5.64
C GLY A 45 -4.33 0.29 6.10
N THR A 46 -4.11 0.43 7.41
CA THR A 46 -3.12 1.36 7.95
C THR A 46 -1.66 0.95 7.68
N LYS A 47 -1.45 -0.24 7.15
CA LYS A 47 -0.14 -0.72 6.73
C LYS A 47 -0.13 -0.96 5.23
N LEU A 48 0.98 -0.58 4.60
CA LEU A 48 1.18 -0.73 3.16
C LEU A 48 2.32 -1.69 2.87
N CYS A 49 2.21 -2.40 1.76
CA CYS A 49 3.24 -3.32 1.30
C CYS A 49 4.23 -2.61 0.37
N ASP A 50 5.51 -2.75 0.66
CA ASP A 50 6.56 -2.39 -0.27
C ASP A 50 7.41 -3.62 -0.56
N ILE A 51 7.80 -3.79 -1.80
CA ILE A 51 8.64 -4.89 -2.24
C ILE A 51 9.99 -4.31 -2.63
N ASN A 52 11.04 -4.75 -1.94
CA ASN A 52 12.39 -4.35 -2.25
C ASN A 52 13.12 -5.52 -2.91
N ALA A 53 13.30 -5.42 -4.21
CA ALA A 53 13.93 -6.46 -5.02
C ALA A 53 15.35 -6.83 -4.59
N THR A 54 16.02 -5.96 -3.84
CA THR A 54 17.40 -6.23 -3.42
C THR A 54 17.51 -7.25 -2.30
N TYR A 55 16.42 -7.57 -1.60
CA TYR A 55 16.46 -8.45 -0.43
C TYR A 55 16.38 -9.94 -0.75
N GLU A 56 15.87 -10.32 -1.90
CA GLU A 56 15.62 -11.72 -2.22
C GLU A 56 16.61 -12.33 -3.20
N GLY A 57 17.78 -11.72 -3.31
CA GLY A 57 18.83 -12.25 -4.20
C GLY A 57 18.45 -12.16 -5.68
N LEU A 58 17.57 -11.27 -6.04
CA LEU A 58 17.25 -11.01 -7.44
C LEU A 58 18.51 -10.54 -8.16
N ASN A 59 18.75 -11.13 -9.33
CA ASN A 59 19.89 -10.75 -10.14
C ASN A 59 19.80 -9.29 -10.60
N ALA A 60 20.93 -8.62 -10.71
CA ALA A 60 21.02 -7.27 -11.22
C ALA A 60 20.51 -7.11 -12.68
N ILE A 61 20.12 -8.20 -13.30
CA ILE A 61 19.62 -8.26 -14.68
C ILE A 61 18.09 -8.12 -14.74
N VAL A 62 17.39 -8.12 -13.59
CA VAL A 62 15.92 -8.01 -13.55
C VAL A 62 15.52 -6.59 -13.95
N GLU A 63 14.63 -6.48 -14.93
CA GLU A 63 14.13 -5.19 -15.39
C GLU A 63 13.25 -4.54 -14.32
N PRO A 64 13.28 -3.18 -14.18
CA PRO A 64 12.48 -2.48 -13.19
C PRO A 64 10.96 -2.65 -13.34
N THR A 65 10.51 -3.05 -14.52
CA THR A 65 9.11 -3.33 -14.82
C THR A 65 8.75 -4.80 -14.61
N ASP A 66 9.70 -5.60 -14.18
CA ASP A 66 9.49 -7.02 -13.96
C ASP A 66 8.44 -7.26 -12.86
N ASP A 67 7.65 -8.31 -13.05
CA ASP A 67 6.59 -8.70 -12.13
C ASP A 67 7.09 -8.90 -10.69
N ALA A 68 8.33 -9.39 -10.53
CA ALA A 68 8.94 -9.60 -9.22
C ALA A 68 9.12 -8.31 -8.39
N PHE A 69 9.14 -7.13 -9.02
CA PHE A 69 9.20 -5.85 -8.32
C PHE A 69 7.83 -5.34 -7.87
N GLU A 70 6.76 -5.84 -8.47
CA GLU A 70 5.39 -5.38 -8.20
C GLU A 70 4.55 -6.41 -7.46
N ASN A 71 4.91 -7.68 -7.53
CA ASN A 71 4.14 -8.78 -6.95
C ASN A 71 5.04 -9.70 -6.14
N ALA A 72 4.60 -10.08 -4.97
CA ALA A 72 5.25 -11.09 -4.14
C ALA A 72 4.33 -12.29 -4.00
N ALA A 73 4.85 -13.49 -4.28
CA ALA A 73 4.15 -14.74 -4.00
C ALA A 73 4.11 -15.01 -2.49
N ALA A 74 3.38 -16.03 -2.07
CA ALA A 74 3.42 -16.49 -0.69
C ALA A 74 4.84 -16.94 -0.31
N GLY A 75 5.25 -16.67 0.92
CA GLY A 75 6.58 -17.02 1.43
C GLY A 75 7.70 -16.06 1.05
N VAL A 76 7.37 -14.91 0.48
CA VAL A 76 8.35 -13.86 0.13
C VAL A 76 8.38 -12.80 1.23
N ARG A 77 9.58 -12.30 1.51
CA ARG A 77 9.76 -11.24 2.49
C ARG A 77 9.44 -9.89 1.88
N VAL A 78 8.56 -9.14 2.54
CA VAL A 78 8.17 -7.79 2.10
C VAL A 78 8.39 -6.77 3.22
N ARG A 79 8.54 -5.51 2.83
CA ARG A 79 8.62 -4.40 3.78
C ARG A 79 7.22 -3.95 4.15
N VAL A 80 6.96 -3.88 5.45
CA VAL A 80 5.69 -3.37 5.98
C VAL A 80 5.87 -1.89 6.34
N ILE A 81 5.07 -1.04 5.73
CA ILE A 81 5.07 0.39 6.02
C ILE A 81 3.88 0.68 6.95
N GLN A 82 4.16 1.05 8.20
CA GLN A 82 3.14 1.59 9.09
C GLN A 82 2.91 3.05 8.76
N THR A 83 1.71 3.40 8.32
CA THR A 83 1.38 4.79 8.00
C THR A 83 0.98 5.56 9.25
N LEU A 84 1.31 6.85 9.28
CA LEU A 84 0.98 7.76 10.38
C LEU A 84 0.15 8.94 9.84
N PRO A 85 -0.77 9.51 10.66
CA PRO A 85 -1.55 10.67 10.23
C PRO A 85 -0.66 11.81 9.73
N GLY A 86 -1.06 12.40 8.60
CA GLY A 86 -0.31 13.45 7.91
C GLY A 86 0.63 12.95 6.81
N GLU A 87 0.93 11.66 6.77
CA GLU A 87 1.78 11.10 5.72
C GLU A 87 1.03 10.99 4.39
N MET A 88 1.75 11.16 3.30
CA MET A 88 1.19 11.07 1.95
C MET A 88 1.95 10.03 1.15
N TYR A 89 1.20 9.21 0.43
CA TYR A 89 1.73 8.17 -0.46
C TYR A 89 1.05 8.27 -1.82
N ALA A 90 1.69 7.73 -2.84
CA ALA A 90 1.04 7.43 -4.11
C ALA A 90 1.07 5.91 -4.29
N THR A 91 -0.05 5.34 -4.69
CA THR A 91 -0.17 3.90 -4.92
C THR A 91 -0.95 3.61 -6.19
N SER A 92 -0.61 2.51 -6.85
CA SER A 92 -1.36 1.99 -7.99
C SER A 92 -2.56 1.13 -7.58
N GLU A 93 -2.67 0.76 -6.29
CA GLU A 93 -3.69 -0.17 -5.81
C GLU A 93 -5.00 0.54 -5.45
N LEU A 94 -5.52 1.29 -6.41
CA LEU A 94 -6.84 1.94 -6.36
C LEU A 94 -7.29 2.26 -7.78
N ASP A 95 -8.59 2.52 -7.94
CA ASP A 95 -9.16 2.89 -9.23
C ASP A 95 -9.32 4.41 -9.31
N THR A 96 -8.39 5.08 -9.98
CA THR A 96 -8.39 6.53 -10.12
C THR A 96 -9.54 7.07 -10.96
N ASP A 97 -10.19 6.22 -11.79
CA ASP A 97 -11.26 6.65 -12.66
C ASP A 97 -12.59 6.81 -11.91
N THR A 98 -12.75 6.14 -10.77
CA THR A 98 -13.95 6.19 -9.95
C THR A 98 -13.84 7.09 -8.73
N LEU A 99 -12.63 7.57 -8.41
CA LEU A 99 -12.37 8.37 -7.22
C LEU A 99 -12.24 9.86 -7.55
N GLN A 100 -12.71 10.69 -6.63
CA GLN A 100 -12.58 12.14 -6.69
C GLN A 100 -11.78 12.64 -5.49
N ALA A 101 -10.99 13.69 -5.68
CA ALA A 101 -10.23 14.30 -4.60
C ALA A 101 -11.14 14.65 -3.43
N GLY A 102 -10.73 14.24 -2.23
CA GLY A 102 -11.52 14.37 -1.01
C GLY A 102 -12.31 13.12 -0.62
N ASP A 103 -12.42 12.13 -1.48
CA ASP A 103 -13.08 10.87 -1.14
C ASP A 103 -12.35 10.18 0.02
N LYS A 104 -13.13 9.68 0.97
CA LYS A 104 -12.64 8.85 2.07
C LYS A 104 -12.37 7.45 1.55
N LEU A 105 -11.30 6.82 2.03
CA LEU A 105 -10.87 5.52 1.53
C LEU A 105 -10.81 4.48 2.63
N GLN A 106 -11.27 3.29 2.30
CA GLN A 106 -11.10 2.06 3.07
C GLN A 106 -10.33 1.04 2.25
N ALA A 107 -9.80 0.02 2.89
CA ALA A 107 -9.15 -1.09 2.23
C ALA A 107 -10.13 -2.24 2.02
N LYS A 108 -10.16 -2.79 0.82
CA LYS A 108 -10.97 -3.95 0.49
C LYS A 108 -10.29 -4.80 -0.57
N GLY A 109 -10.04 -6.07 -0.24
CA GLY A 109 -9.43 -7.00 -1.18
C GLY A 109 -8.05 -6.58 -1.68
N GLY A 110 -7.26 -5.93 -0.83
CA GLY A 110 -5.93 -5.46 -1.18
C GLY A 110 -5.90 -4.17 -2.00
N LYS A 111 -6.99 -3.45 -2.06
CA LYS A 111 -7.09 -2.16 -2.77
C LYS A 111 -7.77 -1.12 -1.90
N PHE A 112 -7.53 0.15 -2.23
CA PHE A 112 -8.28 1.24 -1.63
C PHE A 112 -9.56 1.51 -2.42
N VAL A 113 -10.67 1.59 -1.71
CA VAL A 113 -11.99 1.87 -2.29
C VAL A 113 -12.65 3.01 -1.53
N LYS A 114 -13.62 3.67 -2.16
CA LYS A 114 -14.37 4.75 -1.52
C LYS A 114 -15.15 4.22 -0.32
N ALA A 115 -14.97 4.86 0.83
CA ALA A 115 -15.70 4.57 2.05
C ALA A 115 -16.98 5.36 2.08
N THR A 116 -18.12 4.67 2.12
CA THR A 116 -19.44 5.29 2.26
C THR A 116 -20.02 5.12 3.65
N ALA A 117 -19.49 4.19 4.42
CA ALA A 117 -19.86 3.92 5.80
C ALA A 117 -18.68 3.30 6.54
N GLY A 118 -18.76 3.26 7.88
CA GLY A 118 -17.72 2.69 8.73
C GLY A 118 -16.50 3.60 8.88
N GLN A 119 -15.44 3.06 9.45
CA GLN A 119 -14.23 3.83 9.72
C GLN A 119 -13.33 3.90 8.47
N TYR A 120 -12.64 5.03 8.33
CA TYR A 120 -11.62 5.23 7.29
C TYR A 120 -10.36 5.84 7.88
N ALA A 121 -9.25 5.67 7.18
CA ALA A 121 -7.94 6.16 7.62
C ALA A 121 -7.23 6.99 6.54
N TYR A 122 -7.79 7.12 5.34
CA TYR A 122 -7.18 7.84 4.23
C TYR A 122 -8.18 8.71 3.49
N GLU A 123 -7.65 9.74 2.83
CA GLU A 123 -8.38 10.53 1.83
C GLU A 123 -7.63 10.50 0.51
N TYR A 124 -8.38 10.41 -0.57
CA TYR A 124 -7.85 10.50 -1.93
C TYR A 124 -7.55 11.96 -2.30
N ARG A 125 -6.38 12.20 -2.86
CA ARG A 125 -5.91 13.56 -3.20
C ARG A 125 -5.65 13.78 -4.68
N GLY A 126 -6.15 12.92 -5.54
CA GLY A 126 -6.02 13.05 -6.98
C GLY A 126 -4.97 12.14 -7.59
N ILE A 127 -4.77 12.29 -8.88
CA ILE A 127 -3.86 11.46 -9.66
C ILE A 127 -2.40 11.88 -9.40
N TYR A 128 -1.52 10.90 -9.32
CA TYR A 128 -0.08 11.09 -9.31
C TYR A 128 0.51 10.57 -10.62
N SER A 129 1.26 11.42 -11.32
CA SER A 129 1.95 11.06 -12.55
C SER A 129 3.36 10.59 -12.23
N ASP A 130 3.59 9.28 -12.30
CA ASP A 130 4.90 8.70 -12.08
C ASP A 130 5.74 8.76 -13.36
N PRO A 131 7.07 9.03 -13.29
CA PRO A 131 7.94 9.01 -14.46
C PRO A 131 7.94 7.71 -15.26
N THR A 132 7.58 6.58 -14.61
CA THR A 132 7.47 5.27 -15.27
C THR A 132 6.22 5.13 -16.13
N GLY A 133 5.30 6.09 -16.09
CA GLY A 133 4.04 6.05 -16.80
C GLY A 133 2.94 5.25 -16.12
N ILE A 134 3.20 4.66 -14.96
CA ILE A 134 2.20 3.92 -14.19
C ILE A 134 1.25 4.93 -13.54
N LYS A 135 -0.05 4.72 -13.75
CA LYS A 135 -1.10 5.57 -13.18
C LYS A 135 -1.28 5.24 -11.70
N MET A 136 -1.12 6.26 -10.86
CA MET A 136 -1.21 6.12 -9.41
C MET A 136 -2.14 7.18 -8.84
N GLY A 137 -2.64 6.94 -7.64
CA GLY A 137 -3.41 7.91 -6.89
C GLY A 137 -2.68 8.35 -5.63
N LYS A 138 -2.76 9.65 -5.31
CA LYS A 138 -2.25 10.19 -4.05
C LYS A 138 -3.24 9.91 -2.93
N ILE A 139 -2.75 9.37 -1.83
CA ILE A 139 -3.52 9.13 -0.62
C ILE A 139 -2.85 9.80 0.57
N VAL A 140 -3.64 10.42 1.43
CA VAL A 140 -3.17 11.04 2.67
C VAL A 140 -3.71 10.24 3.84
N ARG A 141 -2.82 9.83 4.74
CA ARG A 141 -3.22 9.21 6.00
C ARG A 141 -3.81 10.28 6.91
N VAL A 142 -5.04 10.08 7.33
CA VAL A 142 -5.76 10.98 8.24
C VAL A 142 -6.02 10.28 9.57
N GLU A 143 -6.44 11.03 10.58
CA GLU A 143 -6.94 10.45 11.82
C GLU A 143 -8.12 9.54 11.51
N ILE A 144 -8.20 8.38 12.19
CA ILE A 144 -9.30 7.44 11.98
C ILE A 144 -10.61 8.12 12.35
N ALA A 145 -11.55 8.13 11.43
CA ALA A 145 -12.85 8.73 11.58
C ALA A 145 -13.93 7.85 10.96
N THR A 146 -15.17 8.23 11.13
CA THR A 146 -16.30 7.46 10.58
C THR A 146 -16.88 8.19 9.38
N ALA A 147 -17.07 7.46 8.26
CA ALA A 147 -17.73 7.93 7.06
C ALA A 147 -19.25 7.71 7.18
N GLY A 148 -20.00 8.57 6.57
CA GLY A 148 -21.46 8.52 6.55
C GLY A 148 -22.14 9.20 7.68
#